data_2beab3583dda76e6af0796452145917f
#
_entry.id   2beab3583dda76e6af0796452145917f
#
_cell.length_a   1.000
_cell.length_b   1.000
_cell.length_c   1.000
_cell.angle_alpha   90.00
_cell.angle_beta   90.00
_cell.angle_gamma   90.00
#
_symmetry.space_group_name_H-M   'P 1'
#
loop_
_entity.id
_entity.type
_entity.pdbx_description
1 polymer ?
#
loop_
_entity_poly.entity_id
_entity_poly.type
_entity_poly.pdbx_seq_one_letter_code
_entity_poly.pdbx_strand_id
1 'polypeptide(L)'
;ALAGAGDGAGAGAEVVFGGVRGTGGGGGVVVDGEGRTGPNRTGGEWGHNPLPWPADDERPGPDCYCGKTGCIETWVSGPGFSADHARATGQRSDPPVLVAAAREGDDAARASLDRYIDRLARGLATIINVLDPDVVVLGGGMSNVDELYTEVPKRWPRYVFGGEVATRLERNVHGDSSGVRGAAMLVPT
;
A
#
# COMPACT_ATOMS: atom_id res chain seq x y z
N ALA A 1 -5.84 6.04 8.56
CA ALA A 1 -6.23 7.20 7.77
C ALA A 1 -6.45 8.44 8.63
N LEU A 2 -7.33 8.41 9.66
CA LEU A 2 -7.63 9.58 10.50
C LEU A 2 -6.40 10.23 11.14
N ALA A 3 -5.53 9.46 11.79
CA ALA A 3 -4.28 10.00 12.35
C ALA A 3 -3.37 10.62 11.27
N GLY A 4 -3.36 10.04 10.06
CA GLY A 4 -2.59 10.59 8.95
C GLY A 4 -3.15 11.92 8.44
N ALA A 5 -4.47 12.09 8.44
CA ALA A 5 -5.15 13.30 7.99
C ALA A 5 -5.17 14.42 9.07
N GLY A 6 -5.28 14.04 10.35
CA GLY A 6 -5.41 15.00 11.44
C GLY A 6 -4.12 15.75 11.76
N ASP A 7 -3.11 15.03 12.22
CA ASP A 7 -1.80 15.56 12.65
C ASP A 7 -0.60 14.84 12.02
N GLY A 8 -0.85 14.07 10.98
CA GLY A 8 0.15 13.27 10.28
C GLY A 8 0.58 13.86 8.93
N ALA A 9 1.16 13.01 8.08
CA ALA A 9 1.69 13.38 6.76
C ALA A 9 0.63 13.92 5.77
N GLY A 10 -0.65 13.70 6.05
CA GLY A 10 -1.80 14.22 5.29
C GLY A 10 -2.46 15.45 5.89
N ALA A 11 -1.86 16.08 6.91
CA ALA A 11 -2.46 17.24 7.55
C ALA A 11 -2.67 18.38 6.55
N GLY A 12 -3.89 18.94 6.55
CA GLY A 12 -4.29 20.03 5.63
C GLY A 12 -4.69 19.58 4.22
N ALA A 13 -4.65 18.29 3.91
CA ALA A 13 -5.18 17.75 2.66
C ALA A 13 -6.69 17.53 2.76
N GLU A 14 -7.42 17.79 1.66
CA GLU A 14 -8.86 17.61 1.58
C GLU A 14 -9.21 16.11 1.54
N VAL A 15 -8.52 15.37 0.67
CA VAL A 15 -8.74 13.93 0.48
C VAL A 15 -7.48 13.14 0.82
N VAL A 16 -7.55 12.29 1.82
CA VAL A 16 -6.44 11.44 2.26
C VAL A 16 -6.81 9.98 2.14
N PHE A 17 -5.97 9.21 1.44
CA PHE A 17 -6.03 7.75 1.49
C PHE A 17 -4.93 7.20 2.40
N GLY A 18 -5.30 6.53 3.48
CA GLY A 18 -4.35 5.85 4.36
C GLY A 18 -4.29 4.36 4.04
N GLY A 19 -3.12 3.88 3.60
CA GLY A 19 -2.87 2.46 3.33
C GLY A 19 -1.95 1.85 4.39
N VAL A 20 -2.40 0.81 5.10
CA VAL A 20 -1.56 0.06 6.05
C VAL A 20 -0.97 -1.16 5.37
N ARG A 21 0.37 -1.33 5.49
CA ARG A 21 1.19 -2.40 4.91
C ARG A 21 1.96 -3.14 5.99
N GLY A 22 1.26 -3.94 6.78
CA GLY A 22 1.87 -4.81 7.78
C GLY A 22 1.69 -6.27 7.41
N THR A 23 1.06 -7.04 8.29
CA THR A 23 0.62 -8.42 8.04
C THR A 23 -0.54 -8.50 7.05
N GLY A 24 -1.30 -7.38 6.86
CA GLY A 24 -2.40 -7.25 5.91
C GLY A 24 -2.30 -5.98 5.06
N GLY A 25 -3.26 -5.77 4.19
CA GLY A 25 -3.35 -4.66 3.23
C GLY A 25 -4.61 -3.81 3.39
N GLY A 26 -4.90 -3.34 4.60
CA GLY A 26 -6.06 -2.49 4.89
C GLY A 26 -5.88 -1.05 4.39
N GLY A 27 -7.00 -0.32 4.28
CA GLY A 27 -7.00 1.10 3.93
C GLY A 27 -8.13 1.87 4.58
N GLY A 28 -8.12 3.19 4.40
CA GLY A 28 -9.18 4.06 4.86
C GLY A 28 -9.14 5.39 4.12
N VAL A 29 -10.31 6.00 3.98
CA VAL A 29 -10.51 7.28 3.30
C VAL A 29 -10.90 8.34 4.31
N VAL A 30 -10.30 9.52 4.19
CA VAL A 30 -10.68 10.72 4.93
C VAL A 30 -10.95 11.83 3.91
N VAL A 31 -12.08 12.50 4.03
CA VAL A 31 -12.46 13.65 3.21
C VAL A 31 -12.87 14.76 4.16
N ASP A 32 -12.28 15.95 4.00
CA ASP A 32 -12.53 17.13 4.87
C ASP A 32 -12.33 16.83 6.38
N GLY A 33 -11.31 16.02 6.70
CA GLY A 33 -11.01 15.59 8.06
C GLY A 33 -11.93 14.49 8.61
N GLU A 34 -12.96 14.07 7.87
CA GLU A 34 -13.90 13.03 8.28
C GLU A 34 -13.62 11.68 7.65
N GLY A 35 -13.54 10.63 8.47
CA GLY A 35 -13.37 9.26 8.01
C GLY A 35 -14.62 8.72 7.30
N ARG A 36 -14.42 8.15 6.11
CA ARG A 36 -15.51 7.56 5.29
C ARG A 36 -15.60 6.07 5.53
N THR A 37 -16.53 5.65 6.37
CA THR A 37 -16.77 4.23 6.66
C THR A 37 -17.68 3.55 5.64
N GLY A 38 -18.60 4.31 5.04
CA GLY A 38 -19.62 3.79 4.12
C GLY A 38 -20.72 2.95 4.81
N PRO A 39 -21.80 2.60 4.10
CA PRO A 39 -22.92 1.84 4.65
C PRO A 39 -22.52 0.40 5.04
N ASN A 40 -21.56 -0.18 4.34
CA ASN A 40 -21.04 -1.53 4.62
C ASN A 40 -19.85 -1.52 5.61
N ARG A 41 -19.43 -0.36 6.11
CA ARG A 41 -18.26 -0.16 6.98
C ARG A 41 -16.94 -0.68 6.38
N THR A 42 -16.85 -0.70 5.05
CA THR A 42 -15.68 -1.15 4.28
C THR A 42 -15.05 -0.01 3.48
N GLY A 43 -15.32 1.24 3.85
CA GLY A 43 -14.76 2.41 3.17
C GLY A 43 -13.23 2.41 3.18
N GLY A 44 -12.61 2.35 2.00
CA GLY A 44 -11.17 2.25 1.84
C GLY A 44 -10.59 0.83 1.85
N GLU A 45 -11.44 -0.20 1.95
CA GLU A 45 -11.00 -1.60 1.85
C GLU A 45 -10.61 -1.92 0.40
N TRP A 46 -9.31 -2.00 0.13
CA TRP A 46 -8.76 -2.19 -1.21
C TRP A 46 -7.88 -3.45 -1.32
N GLY A 47 -7.40 -3.96 -0.18
CA GLY A 47 -6.50 -5.11 -0.15
C GLY A 47 -7.10 -6.38 -0.74
N HIS A 48 -8.44 -6.50 -0.70
CA HIS A 48 -9.17 -7.64 -1.27
C HIS A 48 -9.71 -7.40 -2.68
N ASN A 49 -9.39 -6.27 -3.31
CA ASN A 49 -9.56 -6.11 -4.75
C ASN A 49 -8.52 -6.94 -5.50
N PRO A 50 -8.82 -7.41 -6.73
CA PRO A 50 -7.83 -8.10 -7.54
C PRO A 50 -6.67 -7.16 -7.89
N LEU A 51 -5.45 -7.73 -8.02
CA LEU A 51 -4.30 -6.97 -8.53
C LEU A 51 -4.64 -6.42 -9.93
N PRO A 52 -4.56 -5.09 -10.15
CA PRO A 52 -4.90 -4.53 -11.45
C PRO A 52 -3.81 -4.81 -12.49
N TRP A 53 -4.25 -4.97 -13.74
CA TRP A 53 -3.37 -5.24 -14.89
C TRP A 53 -2.34 -6.35 -14.62
N PRO A 54 -2.77 -7.54 -14.13
CA PRO A 54 -1.83 -8.59 -13.79
C PRO A 54 -1.16 -9.14 -15.04
N ALA A 55 0.16 -9.34 -14.96
CA ALA A 55 0.92 -10.06 -15.98
C ALA A 55 0.49 -11.54 -16.04
N ASP A 56 0.90 -12.27 -17.08
CA ASP A 56 0.48 -13.66 -17.26
C ASP A 56 0.98 -14.58 -16.13
N ASP A 57 2.18 -14.34 -15.62
CA ASP A 57 2.78 -15.06 -14.49
C ASP A 57 2.18 -14.67 -13.13
N GLU A 58 1.35 -13.63 -13.09
CA GLU A 58 0.59 -13.21 -11.90
C GLU A 58 -0.84 -13.79 -11.86
N ARG A 59 -1.22 -14.61 -12.84
CA ARG A 59 -2.55 -15.21 -12.92
C ARG A 59 -2.50 -16.72 -12.65
N PRO A 60 -3.46 -17.25 -11.85
CA PRO A 60 -4.61 -16.61 -11.20
C PRO A 60 -4.23 -15.82 -9.93
N GLY A 61 -2.96 -15.80 -9.54
CA GLY A 61 -2.46 -15.19 -8.31
C GLY A 61 -2.57 -16.10 -7.08
N PRO A 62 -2.00 -15.67 -5.95
CA PRO A 62 -2.05 -16.44 -4.71
C PRO A 62 -3.45 -16.50 -4.11
N ASP A 63 -3.73 -17.59 -3.38
CA ASP A 63 -4.95 -17.71 -2.58
C ASP A 63 -4.98 -16.66 -1.48
N CYS A 64 -6.17 -16.11 -1.25
CA CYS A 64 -6.43 -15.16 -0.18
C CYS A 64 -7.39 -15.78 0.84
N TYR A 65 -7.20 -15.46 2.12
CA TYR A 65 -8.10 -15.94 3.19
C TYR A 65 -9.56 -15.48 3.01
N CYS A 66 -9.80 -14.45 2.19
CA CYS A 66 -11.16 -14.02 1.85
C CYS A 66 -11.89 -14.97 0.88
N GLY A 67 -11.25 -16.07 0.46
CA GLY A 67 -11.80 -17.07 -0.46
C GLY A 67 -11.62 -16.75 -1.94
N LYS A 68 -10.92 -15.65 -2.28
CA LYS A 68 -10.58 -15.27 -3.66
C LYS A 68 -9.09 -15.49 -3.92
N THR A 69 -8.67 -15.37 -5.19
CA THR A 69 -7.27 -15.43 -5.61
C THR A 69 -6.80 -14.07 -6.13
N GLY A 70 -5.49 -13.80 -6.03
CA GLY A 70 -4.88 -12.62 -6.66
C GLY A 70 -5.26 -11.28 -6.03
N CYS A 71 -5.74 -11.27 -4.77
CA CYS A 71 -6.01 -10.04 -4.04
C CYS A 71 -4.74 -9.20 -3.87
N ILE A 72 -4.85 -7.88 -3.95
CA ILE A 72 -3.73 -6.94 -3.78
C ILE A 72 -2.92 -7.27 -2.52
N GLU A 73 -3.58 -7.57 -1.41
CA GLU A 73 -2.93 -7.92 -0.14
C GLU A 73 -1.94 -9.08 -0.26
N THR A 74 -2.27 -10.11 -1.04
CA THR A 74 -1.41 -11.30 -1.21
C THR A 74 -0.10 -11.00 -1.93
N TRP A 75 0.02 -9.83 -2.53
CA TRP A 75 1.19 -9.36 -3.25
C TRP A 75 1.97 -8.27 -2.50
N VAL A 76 1.25 -7.29 -1.90
CA VAL A 76 1.84 -6.06 -1.38
C VAL A 76 1.84 -5.97 0.15
N SER A 77 1.49 -7.04 0.88
CA SER A 77 1.79 -7.18 2.31
C SER A 77 3.23 -7.64 2.52
N GLY A 78 3.75 -7.54 3.76
CA GLY A 78 5.05 -8.10 4.11
C GLY A 78 5.13 -9.61 3.84
N PRO A 79 4.17 -10.43 4.32
CA PRO A 79 4.09 -11.85 3.97
C PRO A 79 3.99 -12.13 2.47
N GLY A 80 3.26 -11.27 1.72
CA GLY A 80 3.15 -11.36 0.26
C GLY A 80 4.49 -11.15 -0.44
N PHE A 81 5.28 -10.17 0.02
CA PHE A 81 6.62 -9.91 -0.49
C PHE A 81 7.57 -11.10 -0.24
N SER A 82 7.58 -11.66 0.99
CA SER A 82 8.35 -12.87 1.30
C SER A 82 7.93 -14.08 0.47
N ALA A 83 6.63 -14.26 0.25
CA ALA A 83 6.09 -15.35 -0.54
C ALA A 83 6.42 -15.21 -2.03
N ASP A 84 6.42 -13.98 -2.57
CA ASP A 84 6.84 -13.70 -3.95
C ASP A 84 8.31 -14.04 -4.17
N HIS A 85 9.17 -13.62 -3.26
CA HIS A 85 10.60 -13.97 -3.31
C HIS A 85 10.79 -15.50 -3.28
N ALA A 86 10.08 -16.19 -2.36
CA ALA A 86 10.15 -17.65 -2.27
C ALA A 86 9.67 -18.36 -3.55
N ARG A 87 8.61 -17.85 -4.21
CA ARG A 87 8.18 -18.42 -5.51
C ARG A 87 9.22 -18.25 -6.60
N ALA A 88 9.91 -17.12 -6.63
CA ALA A 88 10.90 -16.79 -7.65
C ALA A 88 12.25 -17.53 -7.44
N THR A 89 12.63 -17.79 -6.19
CA THR A 89 13.99 -18.25 -5.84
C THR A 89 14.04 -19.62 -5.15
N GLY A 90 12.91 -20.09 -4.64
CA GLY A 90 12.84 -21.26 -3.73
C GLY A 90 13.25 -20.93 -2.28
N GLN A 91 13.66 -19.70 -1.98
CA GLN A 91 14.14 -19.31 -0.64
C GLN A 91 13.21 -18.28 0.00
N ARG A 92 12.77 -18.55 1.23
CA ARG A 92 11.96 -17.61 1.99
C ARG A 92 12.85 -16.75 2.89
N SER A 93 12.63 -15.45 2.88
CA SER A 93 13.30 -14.49 3.76
C SER A 93 12.34 -13.44 4.24
N ASP A 94 12.62 -12.86 5.40
CA ASP A 94 11.79 -11.79 5.96
C ASP A 94 11.97 -10.47 5.19
N PRO A 95 10.93 -9.62 5.09
CA PRO A 95 10.97 -8.39 4.34
C PRO A 95 12.17 -7.47 4.64
N PRO A 96 12.56 -7.20 5.91
CA PRO A 96 13.72 -6.37 6.18
C PRO A 96 15.03 -6.96 5.65
N VAL A 97 15.17 -8.30 5.71
CA VAL A 97 16.35 -9.00 5.19
C VAL A 97 16.43 -8.88 3.67
N LEU A 98 15.29 -9.07 2.98
CA LEU A 98 15.21 -8.91 1.52
C LEU A 98 15.53 -7.49 1.07
N VAL A 99 15.03 -6.49 1.77
CA VAL A 99 15.32 -5.07 1.47
C VAL A 99 16.81 -4.77 1.67
N ALA A 100 17.41 -5.27 2.76
CA ALA A 100 18.84 -5.10 3.00
C ALA A 100 19.68 -5.78 1.89
N ALA A 101 19.39 -7.04 1.56
CA ALA A 101 20.06 -7.75 0.48
C ALA A 101 19.94 -7.05 -0.87
N ALA A 102 18.76 -6.51 -1.20
CA ALA A 102 18.57 -5.73 -2.43
C ALA A 102 19.46 -4.49 -2.47
N ARG A 103 19.62 -3.79 -1.35
CA ARG A 103 20.50 -2.62 -1.21
C ARG A 103 21.98 -2.99 -1.30
N GLU A 104 22.36 -4.17 -0.81
CA GLU A 104 23.73 -4.72 -0.89
C GLU A 104 24.07 -5.30 -2.28
N GLY A 105 23.11 -5.37 -3.19
CA GLY A 105 23.33 -5.75 -4.57
C GLY A 105 22.95 -7.18 -4.92
N ASP A 106 22.18 -7.88 -4.07
CA ASP A 106 21.60 -9.16 -4.44
C ASP A 106 20.55 -8.98 -5.53
N ASP A 107 20.79 -9.56 -6.70
CA ASP A 107 19.95 -9.38 -7.88
C ASP A 107 18.56 -10.01 -7.72
N ALA A 108 18.44 -11.13 -7.01
CA ALA A 108 17.18 -11.80 -6.79
C ALA A 108 16.29 -11.02 -5.81
N ALA A 109 16.88 -10.48 -4.74
CA ALA A 109 16.20 -9.61 -3.79
C ALA A 109 15.79 -8.29 -4.45
N ARG A 110 16.65 -7.72 -5.29
CA ARG A 110 16.36 -6.49 -6.06
C ARG A 110 15.21 -6.71 -7.03
N ALA A 111 15.20 -7.80 -7.78
CA ALA A 111 14.11 -8.14 -8.67
C ALA A 111 12.77 -8.33 -7.91
N SER A 112 12.83 -8.93 -6.72
CA SER A 112 11.64 -9.09 -5.87
C SER A 112 11.11 -7.75 -5.36
N LEU A 113 12.00 -6.84 -4.93
CA LEU A 113 11.64 -5.50 -4.50
C LEU A 113 11.04 -4.69 -5.66
N ASP A 114 11.59 -4.83 -6.86
CA ASP A 114 11.10 -4.16 -8.08
C ASP A 114 9.68 -4.61 -8.44
N ARG A 115 9.39 -5.92 -8.39
CA ARG A 115 8.03 -6.44 -8.58
C ARG A 115 7.06 -5.96 -7.51
N TYR A 116 7.51 -5.90 -6.25
CA TYR A 116 6.70 -5.36 -5.15
C TYR A 116 6.31 -3.90 -5.39
N ILE A 117 7.28 -3.06 -5.77
CA ILE A 117 7.08 -1.64 -6.09
C ILE A 117 6.09 -1.47 -7.25
N ASP A 118 6.22 -2.27 -8.30
CA ASP A 118 5.31 -2.21 -9.45
C ASP A 118 3.88 -2.58 -9.08
N ARG A 119 3.69 -3.68 -8.32
CA ARG A 119 2.37 -4.10 -7.86
C ARG A 119 1.72 -3.09 -6.93
N LEU A 120 2.52 -2.47 -6.05
CA LEU A 120 2.05 -1.40 -5.19
C LEU A 120 1.62 -0.17 -6.02
N ALA A 121 2.41 0.20 -7.02
CA ALA A 121 2.06 1.31 -7.92
C ALA A 121 0.75 1.06 -8.66
N ARG A 122 0.55 -0.16 -9.19
CA ARG A 122 -0.70 -0.56 -9.86
C ARG A 122 -1.89 -0.52 -8.90
N GLY A 123 -1.75 -1.09 -7.72
CA GLY A 123 -2.82 -1.07 -6.71
C GLY A 123 -3.21 0.35 -6.31
N LEU A 124 -2.24 1.23 -6.03
CA LEU A 124 -2.51 2.62 -5.67
C LEU A 124 -3.05 3.45 -6.85
N ALA A 125 -2.65 3.14 -8.08
CA ALA A 125 -3.19 3.81 -9.25
C ALA A 125 -4.72 3.64 -9.38
N THR A 126 -5.29 2.50 -8.94
CA THR A 126 -6.76 2.34 -8.92
C THR A 126 -7.43 3.25 -7.89
N ILE A 127 -6.76 3.50 -6.78
CA ILE A 127 -7.23 4.45 -5.77
C ILE A 127 -7.18 5.88 -6.33
N ILE A 128 -6.08 6.24 -6.99
CA ILE A 128 -5.95 7.55 -7.63
C ILE A 128 -7.01 7.74 -8.70
N ASN A 129 -7.22 6.77 -9.59
CA ASN A 129 -8.22 6.86 -10.66
C ASN A 129 -9.68 6.97 -10.17
N VAL A 130 -9.99 6.53 -8.95
CA VAL A 130 -11.37 6.52 -8.41
C VAL A 130 -11.60 7.63 -7.39
N LEU A 131 -10.60 7.92 -6.56
CA LEU A 131 -10.72 8.83 -5.42
C LEU A 131 -10.02 10.18 -5.66
N ASP A 132 -8.99 10.20 -6.50
CA ASP A 132 -8.11 11.36 -6.77
C ASP A 132 -7.62 12.05 -5.47
N PRO A 133 -6.95 11.33 -4.57
CA PRO A 133 -6.58 11.88 -3.29
C PRO A 133 -5.39 12.85 -3.41
N ASP A 134 -5.36 13.91 -2.59
CA ASP A 134 -4.19 14.81 -2.47
C ASP A 134 -2.95 14.05 -2.01
N VAL A 135 -3.16 13.06 -1.14
CA VAL A 135 -2.06 12.29 -0.55
C VAL A 135 -2.47 10.87 -0.20
N VAL A 136 -1.58 9.95 -0.52
CA VAL A 136 -1.59 8.57 -0.03
C VAL A 136 -0.56 8.46 1.09
N VAL A 137 -1.00 8.06 2.29
CA VAL A 137 -0.13 7.86 3.45
C VAL A 137 0.05 6.37 3.71
N LEU A 138 1.28 5.87 3.63
CA LEU A 138 1.60 4.47 3.92
C LEU A 138 1.98 4.27 5.40
N GLY A 139 1.42 3.23 6.01
CA GLY A 139 1.75 2.76 7.35
C GLY A 139 2.08 1.27 7.39
N GLY A 140 2.50 0.78 8.57
CA GLY A 140 2.93 -0.59 8.78
C GLY A 140 4.38 -0.86 8.38
N GLY A 141 4.89 -2.06 8.64
CA GLY A 141 6.32 -2.40 8.49
C GLY A 141 6.91 -2.12 7.12
N MET A 142 6.15 -2.36 6.04
CA MET A 142 6.62 -2.09 4.68
C MET A 142 6.72 -0.59 4.36
N SER A 143 6.07 0.30 5.11
CA SER A 143 6.21 1.75 4.93
C SER A 143 7.62 2.28 5.28
N ASN A 144 8.46 1.47 5.91
CA ASN A 144 9.85 1.81 6.22
C ASN A 144 10.84 1.60 5.06
N VAL A 145 10.35 1.13 3.91
CA VAL A 145 11.16 0.95 2.69
C VAL A 145 11.21 2.28 1.94
N ASP A 146 12.35 2.95 1.96
CA ASP A 146 12.53 4.31 1.40
C ASP A 146 12.27 4.35 -0.11
N GLU A 147 12.64 3.30 -0.81
CA GLU A 147 12.49 3.14 -2.25
C GLU A 147 11.04 3.26 -2.71
N LEU A 148 10.05 2.97 -1.83
CA LEU A 148 8.64 3.11 -2.19
C LEU A 148 8.26 4.54 -2.54
N TYR A 149 8.80 5.52 -1.80
CA TYR A 149 8.43 6.94 -1.95
C TYR A 149 9.05 7.60 -3.18
N THR A 150 10.10 7.01 -3.71
CA THR A 150 10.75 7.48 -4.93
C THR A 150 10.34 6.70 -6.18
N GLU A 151 10.15 5.38 -6.06
CA GLU A 151 9.96 4.51 -7.23
C GLU A 151 8.50 4.24 -7.58
N VAL A 152 7.60 4.22 -6.58
CA VAL A 152 6.16 4.02 -6.83
C VAL A 152 5.56 5.18 -7.62
N PRO A 153 5.77 6.47 -7.25
CA PRO A 153 5.23 7.60 -8.00
C PRO A 153 5.74 7.68 -9.45
N LYS A 154 6.98 7.27 -9.71
CA LYS A 154 7.54 7.22 -11.08
C LYS A 154 6.79 6.25 -12.01
N ARG A 155 6.10 5.27 -11.45
CA ARG A 155 5.34 4.26 -12.20
C ARG A 155 3.88 4.65 -12.44
N TRP A 156 3.32 5.54 -11.64
CA TRP A 156 1.93 5.97 -11.75
C TRP A 156 1.51 6.50 -13.12
N PRO A 157 2.33 7.29 -13.85
CA PRO A 157 1.94 7.76 -15.19
C PRO A 157 1.58 6.66 -16.20
N ARG A 158 2.01 5.42 -15.95
CA ARG A 158 1.66 4.25 -16.79
C ARG A 158 0.26 3.69 -16.50
N TYR A 159 -0.29 3.99 -15.31
CA TYR A 159 -1.50 3.35 -14.79
C TYR A 159 -2.60 4.34 -14.42
N VAL A 160 -2.25 5.59 -14.18
CA VAL A 160 -3.21 6.66 -13.88
C VAL A 160 -3.67 7.30 -15.17
N PHE A 161 -4.99 7.53 -15.27
CA PHE A 161 -5.57 8.18 -16.44
C PHE A 161 -5.01 9.61 -16.59
N GLY A 162 -4.67 9.99 -17.82
CA GLY A 162 -4.08 11.30 -18.12
C GLY A 162 -2.55 11.39 -17.99
N GLY A 163 -1.91 10.49 -17.27
CA GLY A 163 -0.45 10.38 -17.18
C GLY A 163 0.24 11.41 -16.28
N GLU A 164 -0.42 12.49 -15.89
CA GLU A 164 0.07 13.44 -14.87
C GLU A 164 -0.56 13.11 -13.52
N VAL A 165 0.27 13.02 -12.47
CA VAL A 165 -0.19 12.62 -11.14
C VAL A 165 0.33 13.60 -10.10
N ALA A 166 -0.58 14.39 -9.53
CA ALA A 166 -0.30 15.34 -8.46
C ALA A 166 -0.38 14.73 -7.06
N THR A 167 -1.01 13.55 -6.92
CA THR A 167 -1.11 12.83 -5.65
C THR A 167 0.27 12.59 -5.05
N ARG A 168 0.47 12.94 -3.79
CA ARG A 168 1.71 12.67 -3.05
C ARG A 168 1.67 11.28 -2.41
N LEU A 169 2.83 10.63 -2.31
CA LEU A 169 3.01 9.40 -1.54
C LEU A 169 3.89 9.71 -0.33
N GLU A 170 3.35 9.53 0.86
CA GLU A 170 3.99 9.94 2.09
C GLU A 170 4.09 8.81 3.11
N ARG A 171 5.17 8.84 3.90
CA ARG A 171 5.32 7.94 5.06
C ARG A 171 4.49 8.45 6.22
N ASN A 172 3.86 7.51 6.92
CA ASN A 172 3.24 7.78 8.19
C ASN A 172 4.25 8.31 9.24
N VAL A 173 3.95 9.44 9.85
CA VAL A 173 4.83 10.08 10.84
C VAL A 173 4.70 9.50 12.26
N HIS A 174 3.63 8.73 12.54
CA HIS A 174 3.34 8.21 13.88
C HIS A 174 3.77 6.75 14.09
N GLY A 175 4.41 6.11 13.08
CA GLY A 175 4.85 4.71 13.17
C GLY A 175 3.70 3.76 13.57
N ASP A 176 4.00 2.79 14.43
CA ASP A 176 3.02 1.80 14.90
C ASP A 176 1.88 2.39 15.75
N SER A 177 2.05 3.61 16.26
CA SER A 177 1.03 4.31 17.08
C SER A 177 -0.15 4.85 16.27
N SER A 178 -0.08 4.87 14.94
CA SER A 178 -1.11 5.45 14.07
C SER A 178 -2.48 4.81 14.23
N GLY A 179 -2.54 3.51 14.47
CA GLY A 179 -3.78 2.78 14.72
C GLY A 179 -4.48 3.27 16.00
N VAL A 180 -3.74 3.36 17.09
CA VAL A 180 -4.23 3.81 18.41
C VAL A 180 -4.66 5.28 18.36
N ARG A 181 -3.84 6.14 17.73
CA ARG A 181 -4.18 7.57 17.56
C ARG A 181 -5.45 7.76 16.73
N GLY A 182 -5.56 7.05 15.60
CA GLY A 182 -6.76 7.10 14.76
C GLY A 182 -8.02 6.59 15.49
N ALA A 183 -7.89 5.59 16.35
CA ALA A 183 -8.99 5.12 17.19
C ALA A 183 -9.40 6.16 18.24
N ALA A 184 -8.44 6.84 18.87
CA ALA A 184 -8.72 7.92 19.81
C ALA A 184 -9.48 9.09 19.18
N MET A 185 -9.23 9.41 17.91
CA MET A 185 -9.94 10.46 17.15
C MET A 185 -11.40 10.10 16.80
N LEU A 186 -11.81 8.84 16.97
CA LEU A 186 -13.20 8.41 16.78
C LEU A 186 -14.07 8.63 18.04
N VAL A 187 -13.47 8.93 19.19
CA VAL A 187 -14.20 9.19 20.42
C VAL A 187 -14.58 10.69 20.42
N PRO A 188 -15.89 11.05 20.48
CA PRO A 188 -16.29 12.44 20.60
C PRO A 188 -15.75 13.02 21.92
N THR A 189 -15.11 14.19 21.84
CA THR A 189 -14.71 15.00 23.03
C THR A 189 -15.90 15.72 23.60
#